data_73eb2b1f3fcc771223521e7ca603f0fc
#
_entry.id   73eb2b1f3fcc771223521e7ca603f0fc
#
_cell.length_a   1.000
_cell.length_b   1.000
_cell.length_c   1.000
_cell.angle_alpha   90.00
_cell.angle_beta   90.00
_cell.angle_gamma   90.00
#
_symmetry.space_group_name_H-M   'P 1'
#
loop_
_entity.id
_entity.type
_entity.pdbx_description
1 polymer ?
#
loop_
_entity_poly.entity_id
_entity_poly.type
_entity_poly.pdbx_seq_one_letter_code
_entity_poly.pdbx_strand_id
1 'polypeptide(L)'
;MDVRPELYKNIVLSGASTMFPGYASRIEDELKKIYTEKNLKLANNKTIKIPINIIDSPRRKFSVFIGATVLSNIYNTSQNQEYWISKQDWDESGPQIVLKKCANVLK
;
A
#
# COMPACT_ATOMS: atom_id res chain seq x y z
N MET A 1 -2.62 -5.78 20.61
CA MET A 1 -1.41 -5.03 20.23
C MET A 1 -1.80 -3.88 19.30
N ASP A 2 -1.40 -2.64 19.58
CA ASP A 2 -1.78 -1.49 18.76
C ASP A 2 -0.80 -1.36 17.58
N VAL A 3 -1.27 -1.63 16.36
CA VAL A 3 -0.45 -1.57 15.13
C VAL A 3 -0.38 -0.17 14.52
N ARG A 4 -1.18 0.78 15.00
CA ARG A 4 -1.25 2.14 14.43
C ARG A 4 0.09 2.88 14.40
N PRO A 5 0.95 2.80 15.44
CA PRO A 5 2.25 3.48 15.41
C PRO A 5 3.15 2.97 14.28
N GLU A 6 3.11 1.68 13.97
CA GLU A 6 3.89 1.12 12.87
C GLU A 6 3.34 1.53 11.50
N LEU A 7 2.03 1.68 11.36
CA LEU A 7 1.42 2.18 10.12
C LEU A 7 1.84 3.62 9.83
N TYR A 8 1.93 4.49 10.86
CA TYR A 8 2.38 5.87 10.68
C TYR A 8 3.85 5.99 10.28
N LYS A 9 4.69 5.01 10.61
CA LYS A 9 6.10 4.98 10.21
C LYS A 9 6.30 4.53 8.76
N ASN A 10 5.31 3.89 8.16
CA ASN A 10 5.44 3.18 6.88
C ASN A 10 4.35 3.61 5.88
N ILE A 11 4.19 4.92 5.67
CA ILE A 11 3.24 5.46 4.70
C ILE A 11 3.95 5.56 3.35
N VAL A 12 3.50 4.77 2.36
CA VAL A 12 4.11 4.73 1.03
C VAL A 12 3.22 5.49 0.04
N LEU A 13 3.81 6.43 -0.69
CA LEU A 13 3.15 7.13 -1.78
C LEU A 13 3.36 6.40 -3.11
N SER A 14 2.30 6.29 -3.90
CA SER A 14 2.30 5.65 -5.21
C SER A 14 1.42 6.40 -6.20
N GLY A 15 1.75 6.28 -7.47
CA GLY A 15 0.99 6.87 -8.57
C GLY A 15 1.42 8.28 -8.97
N ALA A 16 1.09 8.63 -10.22
CA ALA A 16 1.52 9.90 -10.85
C ALA A 16 0.95 11.13 -10.14
N SER A 17 -0.26 11.05 -9.61
CA SER A 17 -0.92 12.15 -8.89
C SER A 17 -0.20 12.54 -7.59
N THR A 18 0.67 11.69 -7.05
CA THR A 18 1.46 12.00 -5.87
C THR A 18 2.75 12.77 -6.19
N MET A 19 3.06 12.98 -7.47
CA MET A 19 4.30 13.61 -7.93
C MET A 19 4.31 15.14 -7.81
N PHE A 20 3.22 15.77 -7.40
CA PHE A 20 3.17 17.20 -7.21
C PHE A 20 4.25 17.67 -6.22
N PRO A 21 4.98 18.76 -6.52
CA PRO A 21 5.97 19.34 -5.60
C PRO A 21 5.34 19.65 -4.23
N GLY A 22 6.04 19.24 -3.15
CA GLY A 22 5.56 19.45 -1.79
C GLY A 22 4.43 18.54 -1.32
N TYR A 23 3.96 17.60 -2.14
CA TYR A 23 2.85 16.71 -1.79
C TYR A 23 3.15 15.86 -0.55
N ALA A 24 4.32 15.22 -0.51
CA ALA A 24 4.73 14.38 0.62
C ALA A 24 4.84 15.20 1.92
N SER A 25 5.51 16.34 1.86
CA SER A 25 5.65 17.24 3.01
C SER A 25 4.31 17.72 3.54
N ARG A 26 3.39 18.10 2.64
CA ARG A 26 2.05 18.53 3.04
C ARG A 26 1.24 17.42 3.72
N ILE A 27 1.30 16.19 3.20
CA ILE A 27 0.64 15.05 3.85
C ILE A 27 1.21 14.81 5.24
N GLU A 28 2.53 14.85 5.38
CA GLU A 28 3.19 14.67 6.67
C GLU A 28 2.73 15.71 7.69
N ASP A 29 2.71 16.98 7.30
CA ASP A 29 2.28 18.08 8.17
C ASP A 29 0.81 17.99 8.55
N GLU A 30 -0.08 17.67 7.60
CA GLU A 30 -1.50 17.49 7.87
C GLU A 30 -1.77 16.29 8.79
N LEU A 31 -1.07 15.17 8.57
CA LEU A 31 -1.18 14.01 9.45
C LEU A 31 -0.69 14.31 10.88
N LYS A 32 0.40 15.07 11.03
CA LYS A 32 0.89 15.51 12.34
C LYS A 32 -0.13 16.38 13.06
N LYS A 33 -0.77 17.32 12.36
CA LYS A 33 -1.84 18.17 12.93
C LYS A 33 -3.02 17.33 13.40
N ILE A 34 -3.58 16.50 12.52
CA ILE A 34 -4.74 15.65 12.83
C ILE A 34 -4.43 14.73 14.02
N TYR A 35 -3.23 14.15 14.04
CA TYR A 35 -2.81 13.28 15.13
C TYR A 35 -2.70 14.03 16.44
N THR A 36 -2.09 15.23 16.44
CA THR A 36 -1.95 16.07 17.62
C THR A 36 -3.31 16.51 18.17
N GLU A 37 -4.21 16.96 17.30
CA GLU A 37 -5.57 17.37 17.70
C GLU A 37 -6.37 16.23 18.32
N LYS A 38 -6.30 15.02 17.76
CA LYS A 38 -6.97 13.84 18.31
C LYS A 38 -6.43 13.45 19.67
N ASN A 39 -5.12 13.51 19.85
CA ASN A 39 -4.49 13.11 21.12
C ASN A 39 -4.61 14.16 22.22
N LEU A 40 -4.64 15.45 21.89
CA LEU A 40 -4.94 16.50 22.86
C LEU A 40 -6.35 16.34 23.46
N LYS A 41 -7.30 15.82 22.68
CA LYS A 41 -8.65 15.50 23.15
C LYS A 41 -8.73 14.25 24.04
N LEU A 42 -7.79 13.30 23.87
CA LEU A 42 -7.83 11.99 24.53
C LEU A 42 -6.90 11.87 25.75
N ALA A 43 -5.84 12.63 25.83
CA ALA A 43 -4.75 12.40 26.78
C ALA A 43 -4.32 13.67 27.52
N ASN A 44 -5.20 14.33 28.29
CA ASN A 44 -4.82 15.33 29.29
C ASN A 44 -3.42 15.98 29.06
N ASN A 45 -3.22 16.65 27.94
CA ASN A 45 -2.00 17.42 27.59
C ASN A 45 -0.66 16.66 27.49
N LYS A 46 -0.62 15.34 27.37
CA LYS A 46 0.63 14.64 27.04
C LYS A 46 0.82 14.57 25.54
N THR A 47 1.78 15.33 25.02
CA THR A 47 2.18 15.30 23.61
C THR A 47 2.96 14.02 23.32
N ILE A 48 2.29 13.01 22.79
CA ILE A 48 2.94 11.80 22.32
C ILE A 48 3.47 12.08 20.90
N LYS A 49 4.79 12.16 20.74
CA LYS A 49 5.43 12.26 19.43
C LYS A 49 5.38 10.89 18.75
N ILE A 50 4.52 10.73 17.74
CA ILE A 50 4.62 9.56 16.85
C ILE A 50 5.50 9.93 15.65
N PRO A 51 6.48 9.09 15.31
CA PRO A 51 7.24 9.28 14.09
C PRO A 51 6.34 8.97 12.89
N ILE A 52 5.93 10.00 12.16
CA ILE A 52 5.27 9.87 10.88
C ILE A 52 6.36 9.90 9.83
N ASN A 53 6.40 8.89 8.97
CA ASN A 53 7.36 8.80 7.89
C ASN A 53 6.64 8.54 6.57
N ILE A 54 6.91 9.41 5.59
CA ILE A 54 6.35 9.31 4.25
C ILE A 54 7.45 8.82 3.30
N ILE A 55 7.25 7.67 2.71
CA ILE A 55 8.14 7.07 1.73
C ILE A 55 7.68 7.52 0.33
N ASP A 56 8.41 8.45 -0.26
CA ASP A 56 8.07 9.11 -1.52
C ASP A 56 9.11 8.89 -2.62
N SER A 57 9.34 7.65 -2.98
CA SER A 57 10.29 7.27 -4.03
C SER A 57 10.16 8.14 -5.29
N PRO A 58 11.26 8.60 -5.91
CA PRO A 58 11.23 9.34 -7.17
C PRO A 58 10.58 8.57 -8.32
N ARG A 59 10.59 7.24 -8.26
CA ARG A 59 9.96 6.36 -9.26
C ARG A 59 8.54 5.96 -8.91
N ARG A 60 7.91 6.57 -7.90
CA ARG A 60 6.57 6.18 -7.42
C ARG A 60 5.47 6.26 -8.48
N LYS A 61 5.67 7.03 -9.55
CA LYS A 61 4.81 7.04 -10.72
C LYS A 61 4.65 5.64 -11.34
N PHE A 62 5.72 4.85 -11.30
CA PHE A 62 5.77 3.52 -11.91
C PHE A 62 5.81 2.39 -10.88
N SER A 63 5.66 2.67 -9.59
CA SER A 63 5.84 1.70 -8.51
C SER A 63 4.96 0.47 -8.64
N VAL A 64 3.71 0.64 -9.09
CA VAL A 64 2.79 -0.48 -9.32
C VAL A 64 3.31 -1.42 -10.41
N PHE A 65 3.74 -0.86 -11.54
CA PHE A 65 4.30 -1.65 -12.64
C PHE A 65 5.60 -2.36 -12.24
N ILE A 66 6.50 -1.64 -11.57
CA ILE A 66 7.75 -2.22 -11.06
C ILE A 66 7.45 -3.35 -10.07
N GLY A 67 6.52 -3.13 -9.14
CA GLY A 67 6.11 -4.14 -8.18
C GLY A 67 5.49 -5.38 -8.85
N ALA A 68 4.63 -5.18 -9.84
CA ALA A 68 4.04 -6.29 -10.60
C ALA A 68 5.12 -7.10 -11.35
N THR A 69 6.11 -6.44 -11.93
CA THR A 69 7.24 -7.11 -12.61
C THR A 69 8.07 -7.94 -11.62
N VAL A 70 8.37 -7.40 -10.46
CA VAL A 70 9.11 -8.13 -9.42
C VAL A 70 8.30 -9.33 -8.93
N LEU A 71 7.01 -9.15 -8.61
CA LEU A 71 6.15 -10.24 -8.18
C LEU A 71 5.99 -11.33 -9.25
N SER A 72 5.86 -10.94 -10.53
CA SER A 72 5.77 -11.91 -11.61
C SER A 72 7.01 -12.79 -11.70
N ASN A 73 8.20 -12.24 -11.48
CA ASN A 73 9.44 -13.01 -11.44
C ASN A 73 9.50 -13.96 -10.23
N ILE A 74 9.06 -13.49 -9.06
CA ILE A 74 9.03 -14.32 -7.84
C ILE A 74 8.04 -15.49 -7.99
N TYR A 75 6.86 -15.23 -8.58
CA TYR A 75 5.81 -16.24 -8.73
C TYR A 75 5.91 -17.06 -10.03
N ASN A 76 6.92 -16.79 -10.86
CA ASN A 76 7.15 -17.55 -12.10
C ASN A 76 7.84 -18.90 -11.82
N THR A 77 7.46 -19.58 -10.74
CA THR A 77 7.93 -20.92 -10.40
C THR A 77 6.77 -21.89 -10.45
N SER A 78 7.05 -23.17 -10.74
CA SER A 78 6.04 -24.22 -10.83
C SER A 78 5.22 -24.42 -9.54
N GLN A 79 5.75 -23.96 -8.41
CA GLN A 79 5.09 -24.05 -7.10
C GLN A 79 4.03 -22.97 -6.86
N ASN A 80 3.99 -21.93 -7.68
CA ASN A 80 3.14 -20.75 -7.49
C ASN A 80 2.11 -20.57 -8.62
N GLN A 81 1.73 -21.65 -9.31
CA GLN A 81 0.77 -21.58 -10.43
C GLN A 81 -0.63 -21.09 -10.00
N GLU A 82 -0.95 -21.22 -8.73
CA GLU A 82 -2.22 -20.74 -8.18
C GLU A 82 -2.43 -19.20 -8.29
N TYR A 83 -1.32 -18.44 -8.36
CA TYR A 83 -1.35 -16.98 -8.52
C TYR A 83 -1.53 -16.54 -9.98
N TRP A 84 -1.49 -17.47 -10.93
CA TRP A 84 -1.62 -17.18 -12.34
C TRP A 84 -2.97 -17.62 -12.89
N ILE A 85 -3.51 -16.81 -13.78
CA ILE A 85 -4.65 -17.20 -14.61
C ILE A 85 -4.08 -17.65 -15.95
N SER A 86 -4.18 -18.94 -16.25
CA SER A 86 -3.74 -19.46 -17.53
C SER A 86 -4.70 -19.03 -18.63
N LYS A 87 -4.23 -19.07 -19.88
CA LYS A 87 -5.09 -18.83 -21.04
C LYS A 87 -6.26 -19.82 -21.07
N GLN A 88 -6.00 -21.09 -20.73
CA GLN A 88 -7.02 -22.11 -20.67
C GLN A 88 -8.07 -21.79 -19.60
N ASP A 89 -7.68 -21.42 -18.37
CA ASP A 89 -8.61 -21.01 -17.32
C ASP A 89 -9.52 -19.86 -17.76
N TRP A 90 -8.92 -18.91 -18.49
CA TRP A 90 -9.67 -17.76 -19.02
C TRP A 90 -10.65 -18.16 -20.12
N ASP A 91 -10.23 -19.00 -21.06
CA ASP A 91 -11.07 -19.45 -22.17
C ASP A 91 -12.26 -20.30 -21.67
N GLU A 92 -12.07 -21.10 -20.59
CA GLU A 92 -13.11 -21.94 -19.99
C GLU A 92 -14.07 -21.16 -19.07
N SER A 93 -13.56 -20.26 -18.25
CA SER A 93 -14.33 -19.62 -17.17
C SER A 93 -14.65 -18.14 -17.41
N GLY A 94 -14.01 -17.52 -18.42
CA GLY A 94 -14.15 -16.08 -18.70
C GLY A 94 -13.74 -15.19 -17.52
N PRO A 95 -14.25 -13.95 -17.43
CA PRO A 95 -13.89 -12.99 -16.40
C PRO A 95 -14.14 -13.45 -14.95
N GLN A 96 -15.01 -14.42 -14.76
CA GLN A 96 -15.33 -14.96 -13.42
C GLN A 96 -14.15 -15.67 -12.76
N ILE A 97 -13.15 -16.13 -13.54
CA ILE A 97 -11.94 -16.75 -12.98
C ILE A 97 -11.14 -15.77 -12.11
N VAL A 98 -11.16 -14.49 -12.46
CA VAL A 98 -10.49 -13.44 -11.68
C VAL A 98 -11.05 -13.38 -10.26
N LEU A 99 -12.38 -13.37 -10.13
CA LEU A 99 -13.05 -13.33 -8.83
C LEU A 99 -12.74 -14.59 -8.01
N LYS A 100 -12.72 -15.76 -8.63
CA LYS A 100 -12.41 -17.03 -7.94
C LYS A 100 -10.96 -17.04 -7.42
N LYS A 101 -10.00 -16.71 -8.28
CA LYS A 101 -8.56 -16.75 -7.90
C LYS A 101 -8.18 -15.61 -6.94
N CYS A 102 -8.65 -14.38 -7.18
CA CYS A 102 -8.32 -13.26 -6.28
C CYS A 102 -8.99 -13.37 -4.91
N ALA A 103 -10.19 -13.94 -4.80
CA ALA A 103 -10.83 -14.15 -3.50
C ALA A 103 -10.07 -15.12 -2.59
N ASN A 104 -9.31 -16.06 -3.15
CA ASN A 104 -8.50 -17.00 -2.39
C ASN A 104 -7.16 -16.42 -1.93
N VAL A 105 -6.66 -15.38 -2.56
CA VAL A 105 -5.40 -14.70 -2.20
C VAL A 105 -5.58 -13.75 -1.00
N LEU A 106 -6.81 -13.33 -0.72
CA LEU A 106 -7.14 -12.38 0.36
C LEU A 106 -7.52 -13.07 1.70
N LYS A 107 -7.40 -14.38 1.79
CA LYS A 107 -7.54 -15.16 3.03
C LYS A 107 -6.18 -15.44 3.65
#